data_bf40bb4700eb4f60c19383b1916d6211
#
_entry.id   bf40bb4700eb4f60c19383b1916d6211
#
_cell.length_a   1.000
_cell.length_b   1.000
_cell.length_c   1.000
_cell.angle_alpha   90.00
_cell.angle_beta   90.00
_cell.angle_gamma   90.00
#
_symmetry.space_group_name_H-M   'P 1'
#
loop_
_entity.id
_entity.type
_entity.pdbx_description
1 polymer ?
#
loop_
_entity_poly.entity_id
_entity_poly.type
_entity_poly.pdbx_seq_one_letter_code
_entity_poly.pdbx_strand_id
1 'polypeptide(L)'
;MKKVMMLLSSMIFVLFVLPAHAQFGGLGGMVGGTSSGGGGGDIDGRVKSFVEGSVQINNLVVNSLSAINAAYASDSEAASIRTKAEAYVKATDPKEKAALAAEIVKTESAKLEELTKSADAVERTKKLDANKRKQVLDSLLNFGIGALRAATLADTGKSIVSSVGANPMNVTKVVPVKDALPVLADAISTSTKVIPGYYKVLRGANIEPPKVTAETKPVADLKF
;
A
#
# COMPACT_ATOMS: atom_id res chain seq x y z
N MET A 1 -45.22 17.25 5.02
CA MET A 1 -44.49 16.67 3.88
C MET A 1 -43.40 17.65 3.44
N LYS A 2 -42.18 17.50 3.96
CA LYS A 2 -40.99 18.30 3.60
C LYS A 2 -40.09 17.44 2.76
N LYS A 3 -39.97 17.76 1.46
CA LYS A 3 -39.01 17.12 0.54
C LYS A 3 -37.62 17.63 0.88
N VAL A 4 -36.76 16.76 1.38
CA VAL A 4 -35.30 17.01 1.50
C VAL A 4 -34.70 16.73 0.14
N MET A 5 -34.26 17.77 -0.53
CA MET A 5 -33.55 17.71 -1.81
C MET A 5 -32.09 17.46 -1.53
N MET A 6 -31.65 16.22 -1.75
CA MET A 6 -30.27 15.78 -1.61
C MET A 6 -29.50 16.22 -2.85
N LEU A 7 -28.72 17.30 -2.73
CA LEU A 7 -27.77 17.74 -3.75
C LEU A 7 -26.60 16.75 -3.78
N LEU A 8 -26.59 15.84 -4.77
CA LEU A 8 -25.42 15.07 -5.14
C LEU A 8 -24.42 16.03 -5.79
N SER A 9 -23.40 16.38 -5.03
CA SER A 9 -22.20 17.05 -5.56
C SER A 9 -21.38 16.03 -6.34
N SER A 10 -21.53 16.03 -7.66
CA SER A 10 -20.78 15.18 -8.58
C SER A 10 -19.38 15.77 -8.73
N MET A 11 -18.43 15.31 -7.91
CA MET A 11 -17.02 15.68 -8.01
C MET A 11 -16.39 14.79 -9.07
N ILE A 12 -16.18 15.35 -10.27
CA ILE A 12 -15.48 14.68 -11.38
C ILE A 12 -14.02 14.56 -10.99
N PHE A 13 -13.60 13.37 -10.56
CA PHE A 13 -12.21 12.98 -10.45
C PHE A 13 -11.69 12.61 -11.83
N VAL A 14 -10.92 13.50 -12.45
CA VAL A 14 -10.18 13.16 -13.67
C VAL A 14 -9.03 12.24 -13.27
N LEU A 15 -9.24 10.94 -13.48
CA LEU A 15 -8.17 9.94 -13.36
C LEU A 15 -7.29 10.01 -14.59
N PHE A 16 -6.07 10.47 -14.41
CA PHE A 16 -4.99 10.16 -15.35
C PHE A 16 -4.67 8.66 -15.24
N VAL A 17 -5.06 7.90 -16.24
CA VAL A 17 -4.58 6.54 -16.46
C VAL A 17 -3.12 6.67 -16.87
N LEU A 18 -2.21 6.54 -15.91
CA LEU A 18 -0.79 6.40 -16.22
C LEU A 18 -0.52 4.94 -16.61
N PRO A 19 0.17 4.69 -17.71
CA PRO A 19 0.60 3.35 -18.08
C PRO A 19 1.48 2.76 -16.98
N ALA A 20 1.26 1.50 -16.64
CA ALA A 20 1.90 0.79 -15.54
C ALA A 20 3.42 0.54 -15.70
N HIS A 21 4.06 1.17 -16.68
CA HIS A 21 5.44 0.94 -17.03
C HIS A 21 6.27 2.21 -16.84
N ALA A 22 6.98 2.30 -15.77
CA ALA A 22 7.99 3.31 -15.50
C ALA A 22 7.51 4.53 -14.66
N GLN A 23 7.62 4.42 -13.34
CA GLN A 23 8.09 5.57 -12.54
C GLN A 23 8.27 5.23 -11.05
N PHE A 24 8.97 4.15 -10.72
CA PHE A 24 9.42 3.94 -9.35
C PHE A 24 10.61 4.85 -8.94
N GLY A 25 11.15 5.63 -9.89
CA GLY A 25 12.26 6.55 -9.63
C GLY A 25 11.87 7.86 -8.94
N GLY A 26 10.58 8.22 -8.92
CA GLY A 26 10.12 9.55 -8.49
C GLY A 26 9.95 9.76 -6.98
N LEU A 27 9.76 8.70 -6.20
CA LEU A 27 9.52 8.85 -4.75
C LEU A 27 10.78 9.20 -3.94
N GLY A 28 11.96 8.88 -4.43
CA GLY A 28 13.23 9.31 -3.80
C GLY A 28 13.43 10.82 -3.83
N GLY A 29 12.90 11.51 -4.85
CA GLY A 29 12.92 12.96 -4.95
C GLY A 29 11.85 13.68 -4.14
N MET A 30 10.72 13.01 -3.81
CA MET A 30 9.63 13.58 -3.03
C MET A 30 9.90 13.60 -1.51
N VAL A 31 10.67 12.64 -1.01
CA VAL A 31 11.01 12.55 0.42
C VAL A 31 12.16 13.47 0.81
N GLY A 32 13.02 13.85 -0.16
CA GLY A 32 14.18 14.71 0.08
C GLY A 32 13.92 16.23 -0.06
N GLY A 33 12.76 16.65 -0.52
CA GLY A 33 12.41 18.04 -0.77
C GLY A 33 11.73 18.74 0.40
N THR A 34 12.35 18.79 1.59
CA THR A 34 12.01 19.82 2.58
C THR A 34 12.59 21.15 2.13
N SER A 35 11.98 21.79 1.13
CA SER A 35 12.14 23.22 0.97
C SER A 35 11.37 23.90 2.09
N SER A 36 12.07 24.22 3.16
CA SER A 36 11.66 25.22 4.13
C SER A 36 11.63 26.58 3.43
N GLY A 37 10.51 26.89 2.80
CA GLY A 37 10.22 28.18 2.19
C GLY A 37 8.81 28.57 2.54
N GLY A 38 8.65 29.56 3.40
CA GLY A 38 7.36 30.04 3.89
C GLY A 38 6.46 30.56 2.78
N GLY A 39 5.16 30.47 3.03
CA GLY A 39 4.11 31.22 2.32
C GLY A 39 3.41 30.41 1.24
N GLY A 40 2.15 30.01 1.47
CA GLY A 40 1.09 29.88 0.45
C GLY A 40 1.29 28.99 -0.78
N GLY A 41 2.38 28.27 -0.92
CA GLY A 41 2.76 27.59 -2.15
C GLY A 41 1.97 26.31 -2.36
N ASP A 42 1.39 26.20 -3.51
CA ASP A 42 0.83 25.06 -4.25
C ASP A 42 0.32 23.87 -3.41
N ILE A 43 -0.76 24.10 -2.66
CA ILE A 43 -1.41 23.04 -1.91
C ILE A 43 -1.94 21.94 -2.85
N ASP A 44 -2.34 22.33 -4.08
CA ASP A 44 -2.89 21.40 -5.06
C ASP A 44 -1.82 20.43 -5.54
N GLY A 45 -0.59 20.90 -5.82
CA GLY A 45 0.55 20.05 -6.17
C GLY A 45 0.95 19.11 -5.03
N ARG A 46 0.95 19.60 -3.78
CA ARG A 46 1.25 18.77 -2.60
C ARG A 46 0.20 17.68 -2.39
N VAL A 47 -1.08 18.03 -2.53
CA VAL A 47 -2.19 17.08 -2.41
C VAL A 47 -2.12 16.04 -3.53
N LYS A 48 -1.90 16.46 -4.78
CA LYS A 48 -1.75 15.56 -5.92
C LYS A 48 -0.62 14.55 -5.68
N SER A 49 0.55 15.04 -5.32
CA SER A 49 1.72 14.20 -5.04
C SER A 49 1.48 13.22 -3.90
N PHE A 50 0.79 13.66 -2.84
CA PHE A 50 0.40 12.81 -1.71
C PHE A 50 -0.54 11.68 -2.16
N VAL A 51 -1.56 11.99 -2.94
CA VAL A 51 -2.53 10.99 -3.45
C VAL A 51 -1.84 9.98 -4.36
N GLU A 52 -1.01 10.44 -5.28
CA GLU A 52 -0.22 9.55 -6.16
C GLU A 52 0.70 8.63 -5.35
N GLY A 53 1.39 9.16 -4.36
CA GLY A 53 2.22 8.37 -3.44
C GLY A 53 1.41 7.32 -2.66
N SER A 54 0.21 7.69 -2.20
CA SER A 54 -0.69 6.77 -1.48
C SER A 54 -1.13 5.60 -2.38
N VAL A 55 -1.47 5.87 -3.63
CA VAL A 55 -1.83 4.82 -4.61
C VAL A 55 -0.66 3.87 -4.85
N GLN A 56 0.56 4.39 -4.99
CA GLN A 56 1.75 3.55 -5.20
C GLN A 56 2.05 2.66 -3.98
N ILE A 57 1.89 3.19 -2.77
CA ILE A 57 2.05 2.42 -1.53
C ILE A 57 1.01 1.32 -1.44
N ASN A 58 -0.25 1.62 -1.73
CA ASN A 58 -1.32 0.62 -1.74
C ASN A 58 -1.05 -0.49 -2.75
N ASN A 59 -0.57 -0.16 -3.95
CA ASN A 59 -0.18 -1.15 -4.94
C ASN A 59 0.93 -2.08 -4.41
N LEU A 60 1.95 -1.53 -3.73
CA LEU A 60 3.01 -2.34 -3.12
C LEU A 60 2.45 -3.28 -2.05
N VAL A 61 1.61 -2.78 -1.16
CA VAL A 61 1.06 -3.56 -0.04
C VAL A 61 0.12 -4.66 -0.55
N VAL A 62 -0.84 -4.32 -1.41
CA VAL A 62 -1.83 -5.27 -1.97
C VAL A 62 -1.13 -6.38 -2.73
N ASN A 63 -0.26 -6.03 -3.69
CA ASN A 63 0.44 -7.02 -4.49
C ASN A 63 1.35 -7.92 -3.65
N SER A 64 2.03 -7.34 -2.66
CA SER A 64 2.92 -8.10 -1.78
C SER A 64 2.18 -9.11 -0.91
N LEU A 65 1.10 -8.69 -0.25
CA LEU A 65 0.28 -9.58 0.59
C LEU A 65 -0.34 -10.71 -0.26
N SER A 66 -0.88 -10.37 -1.43
CA SER A 66 -1.44 -11.35 -2.36
C SER A 66 -0.38 -12.36 -2.83
N ALA A 67 0.80 -11.88 -3.20
CA ALA A 67 1.87 -12.73 -3.68
C ALA A 67 2.42 -13.68 -2.60
N ILE A 68 2.61 -13.19 -1.36
CA ILE A 68 3.04 -14.03 -0.25
C ILE A 68 2.02 -15.15 -0.01
N ASN A 69 0.74 -14.80 0.14
CA ASN A 69 -0.28 -15.80 0.42
C ASN A 69 -0.46 -16.80 -0.73
N ALA A 70 -0.39 -16.35 -1.99
CA ALA A 70 -0.45 -17.24 -3.14
C ALA A 70 0.70 -18.29 -3.14
N ALA A 71 1.87 -17.96 -2.61
CA ALA A 71 2.98 -18.90 -2.52
C ALA A 71 2.70 -20.08 -1.56
N TYR A 72 1.88 -19.88 -0.53
CA TYR A 72 1.51 -20.89 0.46
C TYR A 72 0.17 -21.58 0.18
N ALA A 73 -0.60 -21.04 -0.76
CA ALA A 73 -1.92 -21.51 -1.09
C ALA A 73 -1.88 -22.75 -2.00
N SER A 74 -2.97 -23.50 -2.04
CA SER A 74 -3.25 -24.48 -3.10
C SER A 74 -3.43 -23.75 -4.45
N ASP A 75 -3.34 -24.49 -5.55
CA ASP A 75 -3.45 -23.88 -6.89
C ASP A 75 -4.79 -23.15 -7.10
N SER A 76 -5.89 -23.70 -6.60
CA SER A 76 -7.21 -23.08 -6.69
C SER A 76 -7.32 -21.80 -5.85
N GLU A 77 -6.78 -21.81 -4.63
CA GLU A 77 -6.74 -20.62 -3.78
C GLU A 77 -5.81 -19.55 -4.34
N ALA A 78 -4.64 -19.93 -4.85
CA ALA A 78 -3.72 -19.02 -5.52
C ALA A 78 -4.37 -18.36 -6.75
N ALA A 79 -5.15 -19.11 -7.54
CA ALA A 79 -5.92 -18.57 -8.65
C ALA A 79 -6.95 -17.54 -8.17
N SER A 80 -7.67 -17.82 -7.08
CA SER A 80 -8.62 -16.87 -6.48
C SER A 80 -7.95 -15.59 -6.00
N ILE A 81 -6.80 -15.71 -5.33
CA ILE A 81 -6.01 -14.56 -4.87
C ILE A 81 -5.58 -13.70 -6.06
N ARG A 82 -5.07 -14.32 -7.14
CA ARG A 82 -4.69 -13.63 -8.38
C ARG A 82 -5.86 -12.89 -9.00
N THR A 83 -7.02 -13.54 -9.12
CA THR A 83 -8.23 -12.91 -9.67
C THR A 83 -8.62 -11.65 -8.90
N LYS A 84 -8.56 -11.68 -7.58
CA LYS A 84 -8.83 -10.49 -6.74
C LYS A 84 -7.78 -9.39 -6.94
N ALA A 85 -6.51 -9.75 -6.97
CA ALA A 85 -5.43 -8.78 -7.22
C ALA A 85 -5.54 -8.16 -8.62
N GLU A 86 -5.89 -8.95 -9.63
CA GLU A 86 -6.16 -8.43 -10.98
C GLU A 86 -7.37 -7.50 -11.03
N ALA A 87 -8.46 -7.84 -10.33
CA ALA A 87 -9.62 -6.97 -10.22
C ALA A 87 -9.24 -5.61 -9.63
N TYR A 88 -8.43 -5.61 -8.57
CA TYR A 88 -7.88 -4.38 -7.98
C TYR A 88 -7.04 -3.57 -8.99
N VAL A 89 -6.16 -4.22 -9.74
CA VAL A 89 -5.31 -3.53 -10.74
C VAL A 89 -6.16 -2.92 -11.85
N LYS A 90 -7.19 -3.64 -12.32
CA LYS A 90 -8.09 -3.25 -13.41
C LYS A 90 -9.13 -2.20 -12.98
N ALA A 91 -9.42 -2.06 -11.69
CA ALA A 91 -10.39 -1.09 -11.19
C ALA A 91 -9.95 0.33 -11.53
N THR A 92 -10.82 1.07 -12.21
CA THR A 92 -10.61 2.47 -12.63
C THR A 92 -11.37 3.45 -11.73
N ASP A 93 -12.47 3.02 -11.14
CA ASP A 93 -13.20 3.82 -10.15
C ASP A 93 -12.42 3.86 -8.84
N PRO A 94 -12.11 5.05 -8.29
CA PRO A 94 -11.33 5.19 -7.06
C PRO A 94 -11.95 4.55 -5.84
N LYS A 95 -13.30 4.58 -5.74
CA LYS A 95 -14.00 4.02 -4.58
C LYS A 95 -13.99 2.50 -4.63
N GLU A 96 -14.25 1.94 -5.82
CA GLU A 96 -14.12 0.51 -6.06
C GLU A 96 -12.71 0.03 -5.77
N LYS A 97 -11.70 0.72 -6.29
CA LYS A 97 -10.29 0.39 -6.06
C LYS A 97 -9.92 0.44 -4.58
N ALA A 98 -10.37 1.46 -3.86
CA ALA A 98 -10.14 1.56 -2.43
C ALA A 98 -10.84 0.44 -1.64
N ALA A 99 -12.07 0.08 -2.01
CA ALA A 99 -12.81 -1.02 -1.38
C ALA A 99 -12.10 -2.37 -1.61
N LEU A 100 -11.68 -2.65 -2.84
CA LEU A 100 -10.91 -3.86 -3.17
C LEU A 100 -9.58 -3.90 -2.42
N ALA A 101 -8.86 -2.79 -2.36
CA ALA A 101 -7.61 -2.72 -1.59
C ALA A 101 -7.84 -3.04 -0.11
N ALA A 102 -8.84 -2.42 0.51
CA ALA A 102 -9.18 -2.65 1.91
C ALA A 102 -9.58 -4.11 2.19
N GLU A 103 -10.39 -4.71 1.30
CA GLU A 103 -10.77 -6.12 1.41
C GLU A 103 -9.54 -7.03 1.31
N ILE A 104 -8.69 -6.84 0.30
CA ILE A 104 -7.49 -7.65 0.09
C ILE A 104 -6.54 -7.50 1.28
N VAL A 105 -6.22 -6.27 1.70
CA VAL A 105 -5.33 -6.03 2.83
C VAL A 105 -5.86 -6.71 4.09
N LYS A 106 -7.13 -6.54 4.41
CA LYS A 106 -7.76 -7.18 5.57
C LYS A 106 -7.70 -8.69 5.51
N THR A 107 -8.09 -9.28 4.39
CA THR A 107 -8.18 -10.74 4.24
C THR A 107 -6.79 -11.38 4.19
N GLU A 108 -5.91 -10.83 3.37
CA GLU A 108 -4.60 -11.43 3.15
C GLU A 108 -3.65 -11.20 4.33
N SER A 109 -3.77 -10.06 5.05
CA SER A 109 -3.00 -9.87 6.29
C SER A 109 -3.44 -10.81 7.41
N ALA A 110 -4.74 -11.08 7.54
CA ALA A 110 -5.24 -12.03 8.53
C ALA A 110 -4.70 -13.45 8.28
N LYS A 111 -4.73 -13.91 7.03
CA LYS A 111 -4.15 -15.20 6.63
C LYS A 111 -2.65 -15.28 6.94
N LEU A 112 -1.92 -14.22 6.64
CA LEU A 112 -0.48 -14.18 6.88
C LEU A 112 -0.15 -14.13 8.38
N GLU A 113 -0.96 -13.43 9.17
CA GLU A 113 -0.85 -13.44 10.63
C GLU A 113 -1.15 -14.83 11.21
N GLU A 114 -2.16 -15.53 10.69
CA GLU A 114 -2.47 -16.91 11.06
C GLU A 114 -1.31 -17.85 10.69
N LEU A 115 -0.79 -17.74 9.47
CA LEU A 115 0.38 -18.49 9.04
C LEU A 115 1.55 -18.30 10.00
N THR A 116 1.86 -17.07 10.40
CA THR A 116 3.00 -16.79 11.28
C THR A 116 2.85 -17.34 12.70
N LYS A 117 1.62 -17.60 13.12
CA LYS A 117 1.29 -18.22 14.43
C LYS A 117 1.15 -19.73 14.36
N SER A 118 1.07 -20.31 13.17
CA SER A 118 0.91 -21.73 12.96
C SER A 118 2.15 -22.50 13.38
N ALA A 119 1.96 -23.63 14.05
CA ALA A 119 3.06 -24.49 14.50
C ALA A 119 3.87 -25.10 13.35
N ASP A 120 3.26 -25.24 12.19
CA ASP A 120 3.86 -25.81 10.97
C ASP A 120 4.42 -24.76 10.00
N ALA A 121 4.34 -23.46 10.34
CA ALA A 121 4.76 -22.35 9.47
C ALA A 121 6.18 -22.51 8.94
N VAL A 122 7.11 -22.89 9.81
CA VAL A 122 8.53 -23.10 9.44
C VAL A 122 8.65 -24.25 8.45
N GLU A 123 8.00 -25.38 8.70
CA GLU A 123 8.05 -26.56 7.82
C GLU A 123 7.38 -26.30 6.46
N ARG A 124 6.26 -25.57 6.45
CA ARG A 124 5.63 -25.13 5.20
C ARG A 124 6.58 -24.23 4.40
N THR A 125 7.29 -23.33 5.07
CA THR A 125 8.25 -22.42 4.43
C THR A 125 9.45 -23.17 3.86
N LYS A 126 9.98 -24.18 4.55
CA LYS A 126 11.04 -25.04 4.04
C LYS A 126 10.65 -25.81 2.77
N LYS A 127 9.37 -26.17 2.65
CA LYS A 127 8.83 -26.93 1.51
C LYS A 127 8.57 -26.06 0.27
N LEU A 128 8.65 -24.75 0.37
CA LEU A 128 8.52 -23.87 -0.81
C LEU A 128 9.63 -24.19 -1.81
N ASP A 129 9.27 -24.36 -3.07
CA ASP A 129 10.24 -24.43 -4.16
C ASP A 129 10.99 -23.10 -4.33
N ALA A 130 12.05 -23.12 -5.16
CA ALA A 130 12.91 -21.95 -5.36
C ALA A 130 12.15 -20.73 -5.88
N ASN A 131 11.15 -20.93 -6.77
CA ASN A 131 10.38 -19.84 -7.35
C ASN A 131 9.44 -19.22 -6.33
N LYS A 132 8.69 -20.04 -5.59
CA LYS A 132 7.81 -19.58 -4.51
C LYS A 132 8.60 -18.91 -3.39
N ARG A 133 9.77 -19.42 -3.06
CA ARG A 133 10.66 -18.79 -2.06
C ARG A 133 11.14 -17.43 -2.52
N LYS A 134 11.58 -17.30 -3.78
CA LYS A 134 11.96 -16.01 -4.36
C LYS A 134 10.80 -15.04 -4.36
N GLN A 135 9.62 -15.47 -4.79
CA GLN A 135 8.38 -14.68 -4.78
C GLN A 135 8.08 -14.13 -3.39
N VAL A 136 8.18 -14.97 -2.36
CA VAL A 136 7.97 -14.58 -0.97
C VAL A 136 8.97 -13.51 -0.52
N LEU A 137 10.26 -13.69 -0.81
CA LEU A 137 11.30 -12.74 -0.42
C LEU A 137 11.14 -11.39 -1.11
N ASP A 138 10.90 -11.39 -2.43
CA ASP A 138 10.66 -10.18 -3.21
C ASP A 138 9.41 -9.43 -2.74
N SER A 139 8.35 -10.18 -2.44
CA SER A 139 7.11 -9.61 -1.93
C SER A 139 7.27 -9.03 -0.53
N LEU A 140 7.98 -9.71 0.34
CA LEU A 140 8.25 -9.22 1.70
C LEU A 140 9.15 -7.97 1.68
N LEU A 141 10.09 -7.90 0.74
CA LEU A 141 10.88 -6.69 0.47
C LEU A 141 9.97 -5.52 0.09
N ASN A 142 9.09 -5.71 -0.90
CA ASN A 142 8.16 -4.70 -1.37
C ASN A 142 7.16 -4.27 -0.29
N PHE A 143 6.68 -5.23 0.52
CA PHE A 143 5.80 -4.93 1.65
C PHE A 143 6.50 -4.05 2.69
N GLY A 144 7.75 -4.37 3.03
CA GLY A 144 8.56 -3.55 3.95
C GLY A 144 8.82 -2.14 3.41
N ILE A 145 9.12 -2.01 2.11
CA ILE A 145 9.26 -0.70 1.46
C ILE A 145 7.95 0.07 1.50
N GLY A 146 6.82 -0.58 1.19
CA GLY A 146 5.49 0.02 1.28
C GLY A 146 5.22 0.58 2.69
N ALA A 147 5.54 -0.19 3.72
CA ALA A 147 5.38 0.22 5.12
C ALA A 147 6.24 1.45 5.50
N LEU A 148 7.52 1.46 5.12
CA LEU A 148 8.39 2.60 5.38
C LEU A 148 7.90 3.86 4.68
N ARG A 149 7.51 3.74 3.41
CA ARG A 149 6.98 4.86 2.63
C ARG A 149 5.63 5.35 3.17
N ALA A 150 4.77 4.44 3.65
CA ALA A 150 3.51 4.79 4.27
C ALA A 150 3.73 5.67 5.51
N ALA A 151 4.70 5.33 6.37
CA ALA A 151 5.02 6.12 7.55
C ALA A 151 5.45 7.55 7.19
N THR A 152 6.38 7.69 6.26
CA THR A 152 6.86 9.00 5.79
C THR A 152 5.75 9.82 5.13
N LEU A 153 4.93 9.16 4.29
CA LEU A 153 3.84 9.83 3.59
C LEU A 153 2.72 10.25 4.55
N ALA A 154 2.43 9.44 5.58
CA ALA A 154 1.45 9.80 6.61
C ALA A 154 1.83 11.08 7.35
N ASP A 155 3.10 11.29 7.67
CA ASP A 155 3.57 12.52 8.30
C ASP A 155 3.49 13.73 7.35
N THR A 156 3.78 13.52 6.07
CA THR A 156 3.54 14.52 5.02
C THR A 156 2.06 14.90 4.94
N GLY A 157 1.16 13.92 4.97
CA GLY A 157 -0.29 14.14 4.96
C GLY A 157 -0.78 14.95 6.15
N LYS A 158 -0.32 14.62 7.36
CA LYS A 158 -0.62 15.40 8.57
C LYS A 158 -0.15 16.85 8.43
N SER A 159 1.05 17.07 7.88
CA SER A 159 1.57 18.41 7.61
C SER A 159 0.71 19.19 6.61
N ILE A 160 0.24 18.53 5.52
CA ILE A 160 -0.66 19.13 4.54
C ILE A 160 -1.97 19.55 5.22
N VAL A 161 -2.59 18.65 6.00
CA VAL A 161 -3.85 18.94 6.71
C VAL A 161 -3.67 20.08 7.71
N SER A 162 -2.57 20.09 8.46
CA SER A 162 -2.29 21.14 9.45
C SER A 162 -2.06 22.51 8.79
N SER A 163 -1.44 22.57 7.61
CA SER A 163 -1.18 23.82 6.89
C SER A 163 -2.47 24.53 6.43
N VAL A 164 -3.58 23.81 6.37
CA VAL A 164 -4.89 24.34 5.95
C VAL A 164 -5.62 25.06 7.08
N GLY A 165 -5.27 24.75 8.34
CA GLY A 165 -5.88 25.43 9.50
C GLY A 165 -5.73 26.97 9.47
N ALA A 166 -4.73 27.49 8.74
CA ALA A 166 -4.50 28.91 8.53
C ALA A 166 -5.37 29.53 7.38
N ASN A 167 -5.99 28.72 6.52
CA ASN A 167 -6.79 29.22 5.38
C ASN A 167 -8.02 28.32 5.13
N PRO A 168 -9.21 28.73 5.60
CA PRO A 168 -10.45 27.96 5.46
C PRO A 168 -10.83 27.61 4.01
N MET A 169 -10.42 28.41 3.02
CA MET A 169 -10.69 28.13 1.61
C MET A 169 -10.00 26.86 1.07
N ASN A 170 -8.98 26.38 1.77
CA ASN A 170 -8.25 25.18 1.36
C ASN A 170 -8.79 23.89 2.01
N VAL A 171 -9.79 23.97 2.90
CA VAL A 171 -10.34 22.81 3.62
C VAL A 171 -10.85 21.72 2.66
N THR A 172 -11.49 22.11 1.58
CA THR A 172 -12.01 21.17 0.57
C THR A 172 -10.91 20.52 -0.25
N LYS A 173 -9.78 21.19 -0.44
CA LYS A 173 -8.64 20.68 -1.21
C LYS A 173 -7.93 19.52 -0.51
N VAL A 174 -7.96 19.44 0.82
CA VAL A 174 -7.29 18.39 1.59
C VAL A 174 -8.18 17.19 1.92
N VAL A 175 -9.41 17.16 1.45
CA VAL A 175 -10.27 15.98 1.62
C VAL A 175 -9.62 14.70 1.12
N PRO A 176 -9.01 14.64 -0.08
CA PRO A 176 -8.32 13.43 -0.55
C PRO A 176 -7.18 12.97 0.37
N VAL A 177 -6.49 13.92 1.02
CA VAL A 177 -5.44 13.59 2.00
C VAL A 177 -6.04 12.95 3.24
N LYS A 178 -7.13 13.53 3.76
CA LYS A 178 -7.84 12.99 4.94
C LYS A 178 -8.39 11.59 4.69
N ASP A 179 -8.87 11.33 3.48
CA ASP A 179 -9.42 10.02 3.10
C ASP A 179 -8.32 8.95 2.93
N ALA A 180 -7.12 9.34 2.49
CA ALA A 180 -6.02 8.42 2.31
C ALA A 180 -5.21 8.13 3.60
N LEU A 181 -5.24 9.02 4.60
CA LEU A 181 -4.49 8.84 5.85
C LEU A 181 -4.85 7.56 6.61
N PRO A 182 -6.14 7.17 6.78
CA PRO A 182 -6.49 5.90 7.41
C PRO A 182 -5.91 4.69 6.69
N VAL A 183 -5.92 4.70 5.35
CA VAL A 183 -5.37 3.60 4.53
C VAL A 183 -3.88 3.43 4.76
N LEU A 184 -3.13 4.54 4.83
CA LEU A 184 -1.71 4.50 5.19
C LEU A 184 -1.50 3.99 6.61
N ALA A 185 -2.34 4.39 7.56
CA ALA A 185 -2.28 3.90 8.94
C ALA A 185 -2.53 2.39 9.02
N ASP A 186 -3.46 1.87 8.23
CA ASP A 186 -3.73 0.43 8.14
C ASP A 186 -2.55 -0.33 7.53
N ALA A 187 -1.91 0.20 6.50
CA ALA A 187 -0.70 -0.38 5.92
C ALA A 187 0.46 -0.45 6.93
N ILE A 188 0.67 0.61 7.72
CA ILE A 188 1.67 0.65 8.80
C ILE A 188 1.32 -0.36 9.89
N SER A 189 0.08 -0.36 10.36
CA SER A 189 -0.39 -1.28 11.41
C SER A 189 -0.24 -2.74 11.00
N THR A 190 -0.65 -3.07 9.78
CA THR A 190 -0.53 -4.41 9.21
C THR A 190 0.93 -4.85 9.14
N SER A 191 1.81 -4.00 8.63
CA SER A 191 3.23 -4.32 8.52
C SER A 191 3.90 -4.56 9.87
N THR A 192 3.57 -3.75 10.86
CA THR A 192 4.09 -3.87 12.23
C THR A 192 3.70 -5.19 12.88
N LYS A 193 2.52 -5.72 12.56
CA LYS A 193 2.04 -7.01 13.08
C LYS A 193 2.65 -8.20 12.34
N VAL A 194 2.71 -8.11 11.01
CA VAL A 194 3.02 -9.25 10.15
C VAL A 194 4.53 -9.45 9.95
N ILE A 195 5.28 -8.39 9.67
CA ILE A 195 6.70 -8.51 9.28
C ILE A 195 7.55 -9.20 10.37
N PRO A 196 7.47 -8.83 11.66
CA PRO A 196 8.29 -9.46 12.68
C PRO A 196 8.03 -10.96 12.85
N GLY A 197 6.75 -11.36 12.79
CA GLY A 197 6.35 -12.76 12.86
C GLY A 197 6.89 -13.55 11.67
N TYR A 198 6.75 -12.98 10.48
CA TYR A 198 7.21 -13.61 9.25
C TYR A 198 8.74 -13.73 9.18
N TYR A 199 9.49 -12.75 9.66
CA TYR A 199 10.95 -12.82 9.78
C TYR A 199 11.39 -13.97 10.69
N LYS A 200 10.67 -14.24 11.78
CA LYS A 200 10.94 -15.39 12.65
C LYS A 200 10.73 -16.72 11.90
N VAL A 201 9.66 -16.82 11.12
CA VAL A 201 9.37 -18.01 10.31
C VAL A 201 10.47 -18.25 9.27
N LEU A 202 10.89 -17.22 8.54
CA LEU A 202 11.99 -17.33 7.56
C LEU A 202 13.30 -17.80 8.21
N ARG A 203 13.70 -17.17 9.31
CA ARG A 203 14.92 -17.58 10.04
C ARG A 203 14.83 -19.01 10.56
N GLY A 204 13.69 -19.44 11.07
CA GLY A 204 13.42 -20.82 11.46
C GLY A 204 13.53 -21.80 10.29
N ALA A 205 13.26 -21.35 9.08
CA ALA A 205 13.42 -22.10 7.85
C ALA A 205 14.85 -22.02 7.24
N ASN A 206 15.80 -21.38 7.91
CA ASN A 206 17.15 -21.08 7.42
C ASN A 206 17.15 -20.19 6.16
N ILE A 207 16.19 -19.26 6.07
CA ILE A 207 16.11 -18.30 5.00
C ILE A 207 16.37 -16.89 5.58
N GLU A 208 17.36 -16.18 5.02
CA GLU A 208 17.66 -14.82 5.46
C GLU A 208 16.55 -13.85 5.01
N PRO A 209 15.91 -13.14 5.94
CA PRO A 209 14.92 -12.13 5.57
C PRO A 209 15.53 -10.96 4.79
N PRO A 210 14.78 -10.34 3.87
CA PRO A 210 15.27 -9.17 3.15
C PRO A 210 15.52 -8.01 4.09
N LYS A 211 16.58 -7.25 3.83
CA LYS A 211 16.86 -5.98 4.53
C LYS A 211 16.20 -4.84 3.77
N VAL A 212 15.40 -4.06 4.48
CA VAL A 212 14.67 -2.93 3.93
C VAL A 212 15.23 -1.64 4.50
N THR A 213 15.62 -0.71 3.64
CA THR A 213 16.09 0.63 3.98
C THR A 213 15.32 1.68 3.16
N ALA A 214 15.49 2.96 3.48
CA ALA A 214 14.85 4.05 2.74
C ALA A 214 15.28 4.09 1.25
N GLU A 215 16.52 3.66 0.96
CA GLU A 215 17.11 3.64 -0.39
C GLU A 215 16.76 2.37 -1.17
N THR A 216 16.17 1.36 -0.52
CA THR A 216 15.83 0.09 -1.17
C THR A 216 14.78 0.33 -2.24
N LYS A 217 15.07 -0.14 -3.46
CA LYS A 217 14.13 -0.07 -4.57
C LYS A 217 13.20 -1.28 -4.57
N PRO A 218 11.90 -1.07 -4.86
CA PRO A 218 10.98 -2.19 -5.03
C PRO A 218 11.41 -3.11 -6.17
N VAL A 219 11.14 -4.39 -6.01
CA VAL A 219 11.21 -5.34 -7.12
C VAL A 219 10.03 -5.06 -8.04
N ALA A 220 10.32 -4.71 -9.29
CA ALA A 220 9.30 -4.59 -10.32
C ALA A 220 8.77 -5.99 -10.70
N ASP A 221 7.53 -6.05 -11.17
CA ASP A 221 6.95 -7.26 -11.74
C ASP A 221 6.91 -8.47 -10.78
N LEU A 222 6.31 -8.28 -9.60
CA LEU A 222 5.94 -9.42 -8.76
C LEU A 222 5.01 -10.35 -9.54
N LYS A 223 5.58 -11.43 -10.07
CA LYS A 223 4.81 -12.51 -10.72
C LYS A 223 4.32 -13.47 -9.65
N PHE A 224 3.03 -13.72 -9.62
CA PHE A 224 2.42 -14.72 -8.72
C PHE A 224 1.15 -15.29 -9.29
#